data_9f3a278fcf240313867036170b7fdf21
#
_entry.id   9f3a278fcf240313867036170b7fdf21
#
_cell.length_a   1.000
_cell.length_b   1.000
_cell.length_c   1.000
_cell.angle_alpha   90.00
_cell.angle_beta   90.00
_cell.angle_gamma   90.00
#
_symmetry.space_group_name_H-M   'P 1'
#
loop_
_entity.id
_entity.type
_entity.pdbx_description
1 polymer ?
#
loop_
_entity_poly.entity_id
_entity_poly.type
_entity_poly.pdbx_seq_one_letter_code
_entity_poly.pdbx_strand_id
1 'polypeptide(L)'
;LQEGENVAGVLLGNGFYNVQGGRYRKLQISFGAPTLLFSLLVNYEDGTRDVVCSDDSWKYDLSPLTFNCIYGGEDYDARREQKGWNRAGFNDARWRPVVVQEAPKGTLRPQMAAPVKIMERYGVRKVTKLPPEQIASACKSTKRTVDLSAFVLDMGQNLAGFPEITVRGKRGQKVTLVVAEALTEEGACNQRQTGRQHYYEYTLRGEGDETWRPRFSYYGYRYIQVEGAVLKGEKNPRKLPVLKDIQSCFVYNSAKKVSAFECSNPIFNAAHRLIEKAVRSNM
;
A
#
# COMPACT_ATOMS: atom_id res chain seq x y z
N LEU A 1 10.23 16.42 18.47
CA LEU A 1 10.36 15.81 19.79
C LEU A 1 9.56 16.62 20.79
N GLN A 2 9.16 15.99 21.88
CA GLN A 2 8.43 16.61 22.99
C GLN A 2 9.29 16.49 24.25
N GLU A 3 9.02 17.32 25.26
CA GLU A 3 9.63 17.17 26.57
C GLU A 3 9.22 15.82 27.19
N GLY A 4 10.17 15.13 27.84
CA GLY A 4 9.98 13.82 28.43
C GLY A 4 10.26 12.66 27.47
N GLU A 5 9.53 11.54 27.64
CA GLU A 5 9.77 10.30 26.92
C GLU A 5 9.34 10.41 25.44
N ASN A 6 10.23 10.04 24.53
CA ASN A 6 9.99 9.94 23.10
C ASN A 6 10.27 8.51 22.63
N VAL A 7 9.52 8.01 21.68
CA VAL A 7 9.62 6.65 21.14
C VAL A 7 9.84 6.69 19.64
N ALA A 8 10.86 6.00 19.16
CA ALA A 8 11.09 5.72 17.76
C ALA A 8 10.61 4.31 17.41
N GLY A 9 9.55 4.22 16.61
CA GLY A 9 9.03 2.94 16.12
C GLY A 9 9.16 2.85 14.60
N VAL A 10 9.75 1.76 14.08
CA VAL A 10 10.00 1.55 12.67
C VAL A 10 9.28 0.30 12.17
N LEU A 11 8.52 0.43 11.09
CA LEU A 11 7.88 -0.69 10.39
C LEU A 11 8.73 -1.03 9.16
N LEU A 12 9.17 -2.28 9.05
CA LEU A 12 9.99 -2.76 7.93
C LEU A 12 9.14 -3.55 6.93
N GLY A 13 9.33 -3.25 5.65
CA GLY A 13 8.81 -4.02 4.52
C GLY A 13 9.94 -4.66 3.72
N ASN A 14 9.60 -5.62 2.87
CA ASN A 14 10.57 -6.38 2.08
C ASN A 14 11.27 -5.57 0.99
N GLY A 15 10.57 -4.63 0.35
CA GLY A 15 11.09 -3.84 -0.78
C GLY A 15 11.66 -4.73 -1.90
N PHE A 16 12.69 -4.22 -2.61
CA PHE A 16 13.50 -4.99 -3.56
C PHE A 16 14.55 -5.86 -2.88
N TYR A 17 14.84 -5.62 -1.63
CA TYR A 17 15.88 -6.36 -0.90
C TYR A 17 15.48 -7.81 -0.62
N ASN A 18 14.19 -8.05 -0.40
CA ASN A 18 13.67 -9.38 -0.08
C ASN A 18 12.39 -9.67 -0.86
N VAL A 19 12.49 -9.81 -2.18
CA VAL A 19 11.36 -10.15 -3.05
C VAL A 19 11.09 -11.64 -2.93
N GLN A 20 10.30 -12.02 -1.94
CA GLN A 20 9.87 -13.40 -1.74
C GLN A 20 8.83 -13.80 -2.80
N GLY A 21 8.84 -15.06 -3.20
CA GLY A 21 7.87 -15.63 -4.12
C GLY A 21 6.44 -15.64 -3.57
N GLY A 22 5.55 -16.33 -4.27
CA GLY A 22 4.15 -16.49 -3.90
C GLY A 22 3.21 -15.99 -4.98
N ARG A 23 2.98 -14.70 -5.11
CA ARG A 23 2.06 -14.13 -6.11
C ARG A 23 2.76 -13.79 -7.41
N TYR A 24 3.86 -13.06 -7.34
CA TYR A 24 4.64 -12.64 -8.49
C TYR A 24 5.79 -13.61 -8.74
N ARG A 25 6.00 -14.01 -10.01
CA ARG A 25 6.95 -15.07 -10.37
C ARG A 25 8.13 -14.61 -11.22
N LYS A 26 8.05 -13.43 -11.83
CA LYS A 26 9.07 -12.96 -12.76
C LYS A 26 10.36 -12.51 -12.07
N LEU A 27 10.27 -12.08 -10.83
CA LEU A 27 11.42 -11.69 -10.03
C LEU A 27 11.28 -12.31 -8.64
N GLN A 28 12.27 -13.10 -8.25
CA GLN A 28 12.42 -13.62 -6.90
C GLN A 28 13.90 -13.41 -6.55
N ILE A 29 14.14 -12.55 -5.58
CA ILE A 29 15.50 -12.25 -5.12
C ILE A 29 15.44 -11.94 -3.62
N SER A 30 16.38 -12.47 -2.87
CA SER A 30 16.53 -12.16 -1.45
C SER A 30 18.00 -12.01 -1.11
N PHE A 31 18.34 -10.91 -0.49
CA PHE A 31 19.65 -10.66 0.10
C PHE A 31 19.66 -10.92 1.61
N GLY A 32 18.55 -11.41 2.16
CA GLY A 32 18.37 -11.71 3.58
C GLY A 32 17.11 -11.09 4.15
N ALA A 33 16.96 -11.21 5.45
CA ALA A 33 15.88 -10.54 6.18
C ALA A 33 16.05 -9.01 6.12
N PRO A 34 14.94 -8.24 6.08
CA PRO A 34 15.02 -6.80 6.16
C PRO A 34 15.77 -6.35 7.42
N THR A 35 16.73 -5.44 7.26
CA THR A 35 17.56 -4.88 8.32
C THR A 35 17.32 -3.38 8.46
N LEU A 36 17.52 -2.86 9.66
CA LEU A 36 17.37 -1.45 10.01
C LEU A 36 18.74 -0.87 10.37
N LEU A 37 19.05 0.27 9.78
CA LEU A 37 20.05 1.20 10.29
C LEU A 37 19.34 2.52 10.56
N PHE A 38 19.24 2.89 11.82
CA PHE A 38 18.56 4.10 12.26
C PHE A 38 19.55 5.04 12.95
N SER A 39 19.49 6.33 12.62
CA SER A 39 20.22 7.37 13.29
C SER A 39 19.36 8.63 13.35
N LEU A 40 19.09 9.13 14.53
CA LEU A 40 18.38 10.36 14.80
C LEU A 40 19.34 11.37 15.39
N LEU A 41 19.50 12.50 14.72
CA LEU A 41 20.30 13.62 15.17
C LEU A 41 19.38 14.67 15.78
N VAL A 42 19.54 14.95 17.05
CA VAL A 42 18.77 15.95 17.79
C VAL A 42 19.67 17.17 18.02
N ASN A 43 19.28 18.32 17.50
CA ASN A 43 19.95 19.58 17.77
C ASN A 43 19.06 20.39 18.71
N TYR A 44 19.61 20.80 19.83
CA TYR A 44 18.94 21.62 20.84
C TYR A 44 19.15 23.13 20.57
N GLU A 45 18.28 23.96 21.12
CA GLU A 45 18.34 25.41 20.96
C GLU A 45 19.61 26.04 21.60
N ASP A 46 20.14 25.39 22.61
CA ASP A 46 21.42 25.80 23.27
C ASP A 46 22.67 25.42 22.46
N GLY A 47 22.49 24.81 21.26
CA GLY A 47 23.58 24.38 20.39
C GLY A 47 24.16 23.01 20.74
N THR A 48 23.69 22.34 21.77
CA THR A 48 24.08 20.95 22.07
C THR A 48 23.44 19.96 21.10
N ARG A 49 23.96 18.73 21.06
CA ARG A 49 23.52 17.72 20.10
C ARG A 49 23.56 16.33 20.73
N ASP A 50 22.48 15.57 20.47
CA ASP A 50 22.42 14.14 20.77
C ASP A 50 22.28 13.31 19.48
N VAL A 51 22.79 12.09 19.53
CA VAL A 51 22.66 11.10 18.46
C VAL A 51 22.09 9.82 19.04
N VAL A 52 20.92 9.41 18.55
CA VAL A 52 20.28 8.14 18.91
C VAL A 52 20.39 7.19 17.74
N CYS A 53 21.07 6.06 17.92
CA CYS A 53 21.24 5.03 16.88
C CYS A 53 20.50 3.75 17.25
N SER A 54 20.22 2.93 16.22
CA SER A 54 19.80 1.55 16.47
C SER A 54 20.97 0.73 16.99
N ASP A 55 20.74 -0.05 18.04
CA ASP A 55 21.71 -0.91 18.72
C ASP A 55 21.03 -2.18 19.25
N ASP A 56 21.71 -2.95 20.08
CA ASP A 56 21.24 -4.20 20.68
C ASP A 56 20.15 -4.01 21.75
N SER A 57 19.89 -2.78 22.20
CA SER A 57 18.80 -2.47 23.13
C SER A 57 17.42 -2.48 22.44
N TRP A 58 17.38 -2.41 21.12
CA TRP A 58 16.15 -2.42 20.36
C TRP A 58 15.46 -3.78 20.39
N LYS A 59 14.15 -3.75 20.27
CA LYS A 59 13.31 -4.95 20.23
C LYS A 59 12.43 -4.93 19.00
N TYR A 60 11.99 -6.11 18.58
CA TYR A 60 11.09 -6.26 17.46
C TYR A 60 9.97 -7.26 17.74
N ASP A 61 8.88 -7.12 17.02
CA ASP A 61 7.84 -8.13 16.90
C ASP A 61 7.27 -8.14 15.47
N LEU A 62 6.53 -9.20 15.15
CA LEU A 62 5.89 -9.33 13.85
C LEU A 62 4.73 -8.33 13.71
N SER A 63 4.73 -7.63 12.60
CA SER A 63 3.70 -6.66 12.28
C SER A 63 2.39 -7.33 11.82
N PRO A 64 1.28 -6.57 11.70
CA PRO A 64 0.05 -7.03 11.04
C PRO A 64 0.20 -7.42 9.57
N LEU A 65 1.33 -7.09 8.94
CA LEU A 65 1.64 -7.48 7.56
C LEU A 65 1.94 -8.98 7.51
N THR A 66 1.04 -9.76 6.92
CA THR A 66 1.19 -11.21 6.79
C THR A 66 1.80 -11.63 5.45
N PHE A 67 1.73 -10.73 4.47
CA PHE A 67 2.40 -10.84 3.19
C PHE A 67 2.78 -9.43 2.70
N ASN A 68 3.98 -9.30 2.14
CA ASN A 68 4.42 -8.08 1.48
C ASN A 68 5.39 -8.41 0.36
N CYS A 69 5.04 -7.98 -0.85
CA CYS A 69 5.89 -8.13 -2.04
C CYS A 69 5.66 -6.92 -2.94
N ILE A 70 6.74 -6.29 -3.37
CA ILE A 70 6.67 -5.08 -4.21
C ILE A 70 5.84 -5.28 -5.49
N TYR A 71 5.85 -6.49 -6.06
CA TYR A 71 5.08 -6.84 -7.26
C TYR A 71 3.83 -7.68 -6.98
N GLY A 72 3.66 -8.21 -5.76
CA GLY A 72 2.58 -9.11 -5.41
C GLY A 72 1.46 -8.46 -4.59
N GLY A 73 1.72 -7.28 -4.05
CA GLY A 73 0.79 -6.58 -3.16
C GLY A 73 1.07 -6.82 -1.69
N GLU A 74 0.03 -6.68 -0.88
CA GLU A 74 0.15 -6.68 0.58
C GLU A 74 -1.08 -7.31 1.23
N ASP A 75 -0.87 -8.15 2.26
CA ASP A 75 -1.91 -8.64 3.14
C ASP A 75 -1.70 -8.08 4.53
N TYR A 76 -2.77 -7.57 5.09
CA TYR A 76 -2.79 -6.95 6.40
C TYR A 76 -3.87 -7.57 7.29
N ASP A 77 -3.47 -8.09 8.43
CA ASP A 77 -4.37 -8.64 9.43
C ASP A 77 -4.50 -7.68 10.63
N ALA A 78 -5.51 -6.82 10.60
CA ALA A 78 -5.73 -5.83 11.64
C ALA A 78 -5.96 -6.41 13.04
N ARG A 79 -6.27 -7.71 13.16
CA ARG A 79 -6.40 -8.40 14.45
C ARG A 79 -5.08 -8.52 15.20
N ARG A 80 -3.96 -8.38 14.47
CA ARG A 80 -2.58 -8.47 15.00
C ARG A 80 -2.00 -7.11 15.39
N GLU A 81 -2.76 -6.02 15.18
CA GLU A 81 -2.29 -4.70 15.59
C GLU A 81 -2.07 -4.61 17.09
N GLN A 82 -0.88 -4.16 17.46
CA GLN A 82 -0.53 -3.83 18.83
C GLN A 82 -0.73 -2.31 19.03
N LYS A 83 -1.89 -1.91 19.54
CA LYS A 83 -2.23 -0.50 19.71
C LYS A 83 -1.21 0.21 20.60
N GLY A 84 -0.70 1.34 20.13
CA GLY A 84 0.24 2.16 20.89
C GLY A 84 1.70 1.70 20.85
N TRP A 85 2.06 0.72 20.00
CA TRP A 85 3.43 0.19 19.90
C TRP A 85 4.51 1.25 19.64
N ASN A 86 4.12 2.39 19.11
CA ASN A 86 5.00 3.55 18.81
C ASN A 86 4.73 4.74 19.73
N ARG A 87 4.30 4.48 20.97
CA ARG A 87 4.02 5.51 21.97
C ARG A 87 4.73 5.20 23.28
N ALA A 88 5.04 6.24 24.03
CA ALA A 88 5.55 6.14 25.40
C ALA A 88 4.63 5.27 26.26
N GLY A 89 5.21 4.49 27.17
CA GLY A 89 4.51 3.59 28.08
C GLY A 89 3.98 2.30 27.44
N PHE A 90 4.30 2.00 26.18
CA PHE A 90 3.94 0.71 25.57
C PHE A 90 4.71 -0.45 26.25
N ASN A 91 4.00 -1.51 26.61
CA ASN A 91 4.61 -2.70 27.20
C ASN A 91 5.17 -3.64 26.12
N ASP A 92 6.46 -3.55 25.88
CA ASP A 92 7.21 -4.38 24.94
C ASP A 92 7.87 -5.62 25.56
N ALA A 93 7.49 -6.03 26.75
CA ALA A 93 8.10 -7.15 27.47
C ALA A 93 8.07 -8.49 26.70
N ARG A 94 7.14 -8.64 25.76
CA ARG A 94 7.02 -9.82 24.90
C ARG A 94 7.77 -9.71 23.58
N TRP A 95 8.30 -8.53 23.27
CA TRP A 95 9.08 -8.32 22.06
C TRP A 95 10.45 -8.99 22.18
N ARG A 96 10.98 -9.43 21.05
CA ARG A 96 12.27 -10.13 20.99
C ARG A 96 13.40 -9.12 20.87
N PRO A 97 14.58 -9.41 21.43
CA PRO A 97 15.77 -8.61 21.16
C PRO A 97 16.13 -8.69 19.66
N VAL A 98 16.66 -7.61 19.13
CA VAL A 98 17.18 -7.58 17.76
C VAL A 98 18.45 -8.42 17.64
N VAL A 99 18.78 -8.81 16.42
CA VAL A 99 20.06 -9.44 16.09
C VAL A 99 20.91 -8.38 15.37
N VAL A 100 22.01 -7.98 16.02
CA VAL A 100 22.95 -7.04 15.43
C VAL A 100 23.69 -7.72 14.28
N GLN A 101 23.78 -7.04 13.15
CA GLN A 101 24.48 -7.49 11.95
C GLN A 101 25.69 -6.58 11.69
N GLU A 102 26.64 -7.08 10.92
CA GLU A 102 27.71 -6.23 10.40
C GLU A 102 27.13 -5.06 9.60
N ALA A 103 27.63 -3.85 9.87
CA ALA A 103 27.17 -2.67 9.17
C ALA A 103 27.43 -2.75 7.64
N PRO A 104 26.52 -2.23 6.82
CA PRO A 104 26.74 -2.21 5.38
C PRO A 104 27.97 -1.33 5.05
N LYS A 105 28.77 -1.77 4.09
CA LYS A 105 29.88 -0.97 3.57
C LYS A 105 29.33 0.25 2.83
N GLY A 106 29.81 1.42 3.17
CA GLY A 106 29.44 2.66 2.48
C GLY A 106 29.34 3.86 3.44
N THR A 107 29.00 4.99 2.87
CA THR A 107 28.79 6.25 3.61
C THR A 107 27.30 6.57 3.64
N LEU A 108 26.75 6.81 4.82
CA LEU A 108 25.40 7.31 4.95
C LEU A 108 25.32 8.73 4.39
N ARG A 109 24.33 8.95 3.54
CA ARG A 109 24.05 10.25 2.93
C ARG A 109 22.56 10.58 3.07
N PRO A 110 22.19 11.85 3.21
CA PRO A 110 20.80 12.24 3.19
C PRO A 110 20.19 11.96 1.81
N GLN A 111 18.89 11.68 1.79
CA GLN A 111 18.15 11.55 0.53
C GLN A 111 18.20 12.88 -0.24
N MET A 112 18.76 12.84 -1.46
CA MET A 112 18.86 14.02 -2.31
C MET A 112 17.59 14.26 -3.15
N ALA A 113 16.91 13.19 -3.55
CA ALA A 113 15.67 13.29 -4.31
C ALA A 113 14.50 13.66 -3.38
N ALA A 114 13.57 14.45 -3.87
CA ALA A 114 12.35 14.73 -3.14
C ALA A 114 11.58 13.41 -2.88
N PRO A 115 10.97 13.25 -1.70
CA PRO A 115 10.30 11.98 -1.36
C PRO A 115 9.04 11.76 -2.18
N VAL A 116 8.74 10.49 -2.45
CA VAL A 116 7.44 10.06 -3.00
C VAL A 116 6.38 10.23 -1.90
N LYS A 117 5.29 10.91 -2.24
CA LYS A 117 4.17 11.21 -1.34
C LYS A 117 2.84 10.94 -2.02
N ILE A 118 1.77 10.83 -1.24
CA ILE A 118 0.41 10.93 -1.78
C ILE A 118 0.21 12.39 -2.20
N MET A 119 0.14 12.63 -3.50
CA MET A 119 0.03 13.97 -4.07
C MET A 119 -1.41 14.31 -4.48
N GLU A 120 -2.16 13.31 -4.95
CA GLU A 120 -3.54 13.48 -5.41
C GLU A 120 -4.40 12.30 -4.93
N ARG A 121 -5.72 12.53 -4.84
CA ARG A 121 -6.70 11.50 -4.49
C ARG A 121 -7.85 11.53 -5.50
N TYR A 122 -8.26 10.35 -5.95
CA TYR A 122 -9.33 10.18 -6.92
C TYR A 122 -10.45 9.33 -6.33
N GLY A 123 -11.67 9.84 -6.40
CA GLY A 123 -12.87 9.09 -6.03
C GLY A 123 -13.39 8.21 -7.19
N VAL A 124 -14.32 7.35 -6.87
CA VAL A 124 -14.98 6.46 -7.82
C VAL A 124 -15.79 7.25 -8.85
N ARG A 125 -15.60 6.96 -10.13
CA ARG A 125 -16.37 7.53 -11.25
C ARG A 125 -17.51 6.63 -11.69
N LYS A 126 -17.31 5.31 -11.67
CA LYS A 126 -18.32 4.34 -12.08
C LYS A 126 -18.18 3.07 -11.28
N VAL A 127 -19.31 2.47 -10.95
CA VAL A 127 -19.41 1.15 -10.32
C VAL A 127 -20.05 0.18 -11.31
N THR A 128 -19.44 -0.99 -11.48
CA THR A 128 -20.01 -2.07 -12.29
C THR A 128 -20.05 -3.34 -11.44
N LYS A 129 -21.24 -3.90 -11.26
CA LYS A 129 -21.41 -5.20 -10.62
C LYS A 129 -21.13 -6.29 -11.64
N LEU A 130 -20.35 -7.28 -11.24
CA LEU A 130 -20.04 -8.42 -12.09
C LEU A 130 -20.93 -9.60 -11.70
N PRO A 131 -21.58 -10.27 -12.65
CA PRO A 131 -22.23 -11.56 -12.43
C PRO A 131 -21.21 -12.60 -11.96
N PRO A 132 -21.61 -13.55 -11.09
CA PRO A 132 -20.70 -14.57 -10.54
C PRO A 132 -19.94 -15.38 -11.60
N GLU A 133 -20.60 -15.71 -12.72
CA GLU A 133 -19.99 -16.43 -13.85
C GLU A 133 -18.87 -15.65 -14.54
N GLN A 134 -18.99 -14.33 -14.64
CA GLN A 134 -17.94 -13.47 -15.19
C GLN A 134 -16.72 -13.40 -14.28
N ILE A 135 -16.95 -13.30 -12.97
CA ILE A 135 -15.88 -13.35 -11.98
C ILE A 135 -15.16 -14.71 -12.05
N ALA A 136 -15.91 -15.80 -12.07
CA ALA A 136 -15.36 -17.14 -12.17
C ALA A 136 -14.54 -17.33 -13.45
N SER A 137 -15.02 -16.81 -14.58
CA SER A 137 -14.29 -16.87 -15.86
C SER A 137 -12.99 -16.07 -15.82
N ALA A 138 -13.01 -14.83 -15.35
CA ALA A 138 -11.84 -13.98 -15.24
C ALA A 138 -10.76 -14.56 -14.29
N CYS A 139 -11.19 -15.30 -13.29
CA CYS A 139 -10.31 -15.86 -12.26
C CYS A 139 -9.82 -17.28 -12.54
N LYS A 140 -10.28 -17.96 -13.59
CA LYS A 140 -9.83 -19.32 -13.98
C LYS A 140 -8.31 -19.47 -14.08
N SER A 141 -7.61 -18.40 -14.42
CA SER A 141 -6.14 -18.38 -14.49
C SER A 141 -5.44 -18.11 -13.16
N THR A 142 -6.18 -17.82 -12.11
CA THR A 142 -5.63 -17.54 -10.76
C THR A 142 -5.83 -18.77 -9.87
N LYS A 143 -4.81 -19.14 -9.10
CA LYS A 143 -4.93 -20.20 -8.09
C LYS A 143 -5.62 -19.74 -6.80
N ARG A 144 -6.22 -18.55 -6.83
CA ARG A 144 -6.85 -17.91 -5.68
C ARG A 144 -8.34 -18.28 -5.62
N THR A 145 -8.83 -18.58 -4.43
CA THR A 145 -10.28 -18.65 -4.18
C THR A 145 -10.83 -17.22 -4.24
N VAL A 146 -11.75 -16.98 -5.15
CA VAL A 146 -12.35 -15.67 -5.39
C VAL A 146 -13.76 -15.66 -4.81
N ASP A 147 -14.09 -14.62 -4.05
CA ASP A 147 -15.48 -14.39 -3.65
C ASP A 147 -16.27 -13.90 -4.87
N LEU A 148 -17.32 -14.66 -5.23
CA LEU A 148 -18.18 -14.37 -6.39
C LEU A 148 -19.07 -13.12 -6.20
N SER A 149 -19.03 -12.47 -5.03
CA SER A 149 -19.60 -11.13 -4.81
C SER A 149 -18.54 -10.09 -5.11
N ALA A 150 -18.39 -9.71 -6.36
CA ALA A 150 -17.42 -8.69 -6.74
C ALA A 150 -18.08 -7.57 -7.53
N PHE A 151 -17.49 -6.41 -7.44
CA PHE A 151 -17.80 -5.25 -8.27
C PHE A 151 -16.52 -4.56 -8.68
N VAL A 152 -16.56 -3.89 -9.82
CA VAL A 152 -15.42 -3.13 -10.35
C VAL A 152 -15.71 -1.65 -10.26
N LEU A 153 -14.73 -0.94 -9.74
CA LEU A 153 -14.72 0.51 -9.63
C LEU A 153 -13.79 1.09 -10.71
N ASP A 154 -14.30 2.00 -11.52
CA ASP A 154 -13.49 2.84 -12.42
C ASP A 154 -13.14 4.12 -11.67
N MET A 155 -11.86 4.36 -11.43
CA MET A 155 -11.37 5.56 -10.75
C MET A 155 -11.20 6.75 -11.71
N GLY A 156 -11.46 6.53 -13.01
CA GLY A 156 -11.45 7.58 -14.05
C GLY A 156 -10.06 7.97 -14.55
N GLN A 157 -9.00 7.59 -13.86
CA GLN A 157 -7.63 7.95 -14.20
C GLN A 157 -6.70 6.76 -13.97
N ASN A 158 -5.86 6.43 -14.97
CA ASN A 158 -4.73 5.54 -14.76
C ASN A 158 -3.64 6.27 -13.98
N LEU A 159 -3.14 5.67 -12.91
CA LEU A 159 -2.18 6.28 -11.99
C LEU A 159 -1.29 5.23 -11.31
N ALA A 160 -0.13 5.64 -10.85
CA ALA A 160 0.72 4.85 -9.97
C ALA A 160 0.37 5.13 -8.50
N GLY A 161 -0.08 4.13 -7.77
CA GLY A 161 -0.53 4.36 -6.40
C GLY A 161 -1.15 3.14 -5.74
N PHE A 162 -2.02 3.40 -4.79
CA PHE A 162 -2.72 2.36 -4.04
C PHE A 162 -4.12 2.83 -3.61
N PRO A 163 -5.05 1.87 -3.41
CA PRO A 163 -6.36 2.19 -2.85
C PRO A 163 -6.27 2.46 -1.33
N GLU A 164 -7.06 3.40 -0.86
CA GLU A 164 -7.38 3.60 0.57
C GLU A 164 -8.86 3.32 0.76
N ILE A 165 -9.19 2.42 1.69
CA ILE A 165 -10.55 1.99 1.98
C ILE A 165 -10.98 2.37 3.39
N THR A 166 -12.28 2.64 3.57
CA THR A 166 -12.95 2.61 4.87
C THR A 166 -14.01 1.53 4.83
N VAL A 167 -13.91 0.56 5.73
CA VAL A 167 -14.75 -0.63 5.74
C VAL A 167 -15.27 -0.92 7.14
N ARG A 168 -16.49 -1.47 7.23
CA ARG A 168 -17.07 -1.95 8.49
C ARG A 168 -17.53 -3.39 8.33
N GLY A 169 -17.18 -4.25 9.27
CA GLY A 169 -17.56 -5.65 9.26
C GLY A 169 -17.24 -6.34 10.57
N LYS A 170 -17.35 -7.66 10.57
CA LYS A 170 -17.03 -8.50 11.73
C LYS A 170 -15.55 -8.86 11.76
N ARG A 171 -15.05 -9.14 12.96
CA ARG A 171 -13.69 -9.62 13.18
C ARG A 171 -13.37 -10.83 12.30
N GLY A 172 -12.26 -10.77 11.59
CA GLY A 172 -11.75 -11.84 10.74
C GLY A 172 -12.35 -11.90 9.33
N GLN A 173 -13.34 -11.07 9.01
CA GLN A 173 -13.79 -10.93 7.63
C GLN A 173 -12.71 -10.25 6.78
N LYS A 174 -12.72 -10.57 5.49
CA LYS A 174 -11.68 -10.12 4.55
C LYS A 174 -12.28 -9.30 3.41
N VAL A 175 -11.54 -8.29 2.99
CA VAL A 175 -11.80 -7.54 1.77
C VAL A 175 -10.56 -7.65 0.88
N THR A 176 -10.75 -8.05 -0.37
CA THR A 176 -9.67 -8.16 -1.35
C THR A 176 -9.85 -7.09 -2.43
N LEU A 177 -8.76 -6.39 -2.74
CA LEU A 177 -8.71 -5.35 -3.75
C LEU A 177 -7.75 -5.78 -4.87
N VAL A 178 -8.29 -6.12 -6.02
CA VAL A 178 -7.52 -6.45 -7.22
C VAL A 178 -7.45 -5.21 -8.09
N VAL A 179 -6.25 -4.75 -8.41
CA VAL A 179 -6.04 -3.54 -9.21
C VAL A 179 -5.57 -3.88 -10.61
N ALA A 180 -5.99 -3.10 -11.61
CA ALA A 180 -5.58 -3.29 -13.00
C ALA A 180 -5.69 -1.99 -13.82
N GLU A 181 -4.89 -1.89 -14.88
CA GLU A 181 -4.96 -0.80 -15.85
C GLU A 181 -6.07 -0.98 -16.89
N ALA A 182 -6.45 -2.23 -17.15
CA ALA A 182 -7.48 -2.60 -18.14
C ALA A 182 -8.45 -3.63 -17.57
N LEU A 183 -9.57 -3.79 -18.24
CA LEU A 183 -10.56 -4.82 -17.96
C LEU A 183 -10.48 -5.97 -18.99
N THR A 184 -10.98 -7.13 -18.63
CA THR A 184 -11.28 -8.22 -19.56
C THR A 184 -12.54 -7.88 -20.38
N GLU A 185 -12.84 -8.67 -21.38
CA GLU A 185 -14.08 -8.54 -22.16
C GLU A 185 -15.33 -8.70 -21.27
N GLU A 186 -15.22 -9.51 -20.22
CA GLU A 186 -16.28 -9.72 -19.23
C GLU A 186 -16.36 -8.59 -18.19
N GLY A 187 -15.47 -7.60 -18.26
CA GLY A 187 -15.46 -6.45 -17.35
C GLY A 187 -14.73 -6.62 -16.03
N ALA A 188 -14.02 -7.73 -15.80
CA ALA A 188 -13.20 -7.95 -14.63
C ALA A 188 -11.80 -7.33 -14.78
N CYS A 189 -11.10 -7.08 -13.67
CA CYS A 189 -9.73 -6.58 -13.70
C CYS A 189 -8.78 -7.54 -14.43
N ASN A 190 -8.11 -7.04 -15.48
CA ASN A 190 -7.21 -7.83 -16.32
C ASN A 190 -5.77 -7.68 -15.84
N GLN A 191 -5.19 -8.74 -15.29
CA GLN A 191 -3.79 -8.78 -14.86
C GLN A 191 -2.91 -9.70 -15.73
N ARG A 192 -3.38 -10.14 -16.90
CA ARG A 192 -2.65 -11.10 -17.75
C ARG A 192 -1.31 -10.55 -18.24
N GLN A 193 -1.22 -9.25 -18.52
CA GLN A 193 -0.04 -8.60 -19.08
C GLN A 193 0.92 -8.05 -18.00
N THR A 194 0.45 -7.87 -16.76
CA THR A 194 1.20 -7.20 -15.69
C THR A 194 1.99 -8.15 -14.77
N GLY A 195 2.14 -9.43 -15.13
CA GLY A 195 2.93 -10.39 -14.35
C GLY A 195 2.13 -11.23 -13.37
N ARG A 196 0.83 -11.04 -13.31
CA ARG A 196 -0.20 -11.77 -12.53
C ARG A 196 -0.17 -11.57 -11.02
N GLN A 197 -1.33 -11.78 -10.42
CA GLN A 197 -1.62 -11.84 -8.99
C GLN A 197 -1.01 -10.69 -8.17
N HIS A 198 -1.35 -9.47 -8.54
CA HIS A 198 -1.16 -8.31 -7.69
C HIS A 198 -2.51 -7.95 -7.06
N TYR A 199 -2.61 -8.06 -5.74
CA TYR A 199 -3.81 -7.66 -4.99
C TYR A 199 -3.46 -7.34 -3.55
N TYR A 200 -4.36 -6.66 -2.88
CA TYR A 200 -4.29 -6.32 -1.47
C TYR A 200 -5.38 -7.05 -0.71
N GLU A 201 -5.08 -7.57 0.47
CA GLU A 201 -6.06 -8.21 1.34
C GLU A 201 -6.05 -7.55 2.71
N TYR A 202 -7.21 -7.12 3.16
CA TYR A 202 -7.40 -6.57 4.49
C TYR A 202 -8.30 -7.46 5.31
N THR A 203 -7.79 -7.98 6.43
CA THR A 203 -8.57 -8.73 7.41
C THR A 203 -8.97 -7.80 8.54
N LEU A 204 -10.28 -7.66 8.73
CA LEU A 204 -10.87 -6.72 9.67
C LEU A 204 -10.62 -7.11 11.13
N ARG A 205 -10.35 -6.13 11.97
CA ARG A 205 -10.35 -6.25 13.42
C ARG A 205 -11.77 -6.40 13.97
N GLY A 206 -12.75 -5.77 13.34
CA GLY A 206 -14.16 -5.82 13.69
C GLY A 206 -14.60 -4.78 14.72
N GLU A 207 -13.89 -3.66 14.80
CA GLU A 207 -14.13 -2.58 15.76
C GLU A 207 -14.55 -1.28 15.05
N GLY A 208 -15.81 -1.20 14.62
CA GLY A 208 -16.34 0.02 14.00
C GLY A 208 -15.94 0.20 12.54
N ASP A 209 -15.73 1.44 12.11
CA ASP A 209 -15.20 1.78 10.80
C ASP A 209 -13.66 1.69 10.84
N GLU A 210 -13.10 0.94 9.92
CA GLU A 210 -11.67 0.69 9.80
C GLU A 210 -11.16 1.29 8.50
N THR A 211 -10.18 2.19 8.60
CA THR A 211 -9.53 2.79 7.42
C THR A 211 -8.15 2.17 7.23
N TRP A 212 -7.89 1.70 6.02
CA TRP A 212 -6.62 1.04 5.70
C TRP A 212 -6.16 1.35 4.27
N ARG A 213 -4.85 1.34 4.10
CA ARG A 213 -4.15 1.38 2.81
C ARG A 213 -2.85 0.59 2.88
N PRO A 214 -2.35 0.06 1.74
CA PRO A 214 -1.02 -0.55 1.67
C PRO A 214 0.09 0.41 2.09
N ARG A 215 1.19 -0.13 2.60
CA ARG A 215 2.33 0.65 3.11
C ARG A 215 3.60 0.48 2.29
N PHE A 216 3.83 -0.71 1.73
CA PHE A 216 5.10 -1.09 1.09
C PHE A 216 4.97 -1.52 -0.36
N SER A 217 3.80 -1.35 -0.96
CA SER A 217 3.60 -1.61 -2.37
C SER A 217 2.63 -0.60 -2.98
N TYR A 218 2.89 -0.22 -4.22
CA TYR A 218 1.98 0.54 -5.06
C TYR A 218 2.02 -0.03 -6.48
N TYR A 219 1.04 0.29 -7.29
CA TYR A 219 0.90 -0.28 -8.63
C TYR A 219 0.28 0.71 -9.62
N GLY A 220 0.50 0.49 -10.91
CA GLY A 220 -0.21 1.20 -11.96
C GLY A 220 -1.61 0.64 -12.13
N TYR A 221 -2.67 1.44 -11.99
CA TYR A 221 -4.05 1.00 -12.18
C TYR A 221 -5.01 2.15 -12.45
N ARG A 222 -6.12 1.80 -13.06
CA ARG A 222 -7.33 2.63 -13.18
C ARG A 222 -8.54 1.96 -12.51
N TYR A 223 -8.57 0.63 -12.51
CA TYR A 223 -9.70 -0.14 -12.04
C TYR A 223 -9.37 -0.89 -10.75
N ILE A 224 -10.35 -0.98 -9.86
CA ILE A 224 -10.26 -1.74 -8.62
C ILE A 224 -11.43 -2.73 -8.61
N GLN A 225 -11.14 -4.03 -8.63
CA GLN A 225 -12.12 -5.06 -8.35
C GLN A 225 -12.12 -5.33 -6.85
N VAL A 226 -13.27 -5.14 -6.22
CA VAL A 226 -13.46 -5.38 -4.79
C VAL A 226 -14.19 -6.69 -4.61
N GLU A 227 -13.64 -7.56 -3.79
CA GLU A 227 -14.19 -8.87 -3.47
C GLU A 227 -14.40 -9.02 -1.97
N GLY A 228 -15.43 -9.79 -1.57
CA GLY A 228 -15.71 -10.05 -0.18
C GLY A 228 -16.36 -8.86 0.58
N ALA A 229 -16.91 -7.90 -0.11
CA ALA A 229 -17.61 -6.76 0.48
C ALA A 229 -18.86 -6.37 -0.32
N VAL A 230 -19.72 -5.55 0.25
CA VAL A 230 -20.84 -4.88 -0.41
C VAL A 230 -20.69 -3.36 -0.28
N LEU A 231 -21.26 -2.62 -1.20
CA LEU A 231 -21.31 -1.16 -1.11
C LEU A 231 -22.30 -0.69 -0.03
N LYS A 232 -22.01 0.47 0.54
CA LYS A 232 -22.92 1.14 1.48
C LYS A 232 -24.31 1.33 0.87
N GLY A 233 -25.35 0.91 1.60
CA GLY A 233 -26.74 1.01 1.17
C GLY A 233 -27.27 -0.18 0.35
N GLU A 234 -26.44 -1.15 0.02
CA GLU A 234 -26.86 -2.36 -0.69
C GLU A 234 -27.43 -3.44 0.21
N LYS A 235 -28.28 -4.31 -0.36
CA LYS A 235 -28.75 -5.53 0.31
C LYS A 235 -27.56 -6.43 0.65
N ASN A 236 -27.48 -6.88 1.90
CA ASN A 236 -26.36 -7.69 2.39
C ASN A 236 -26.82 -8.95 3.15
N PRO A 237 -27.49 -9.91 2.47
CA PRO A 237 -27.99 -11.13 3.11
C PRO A 237 -26.84 -12.00 3.65
N ARG A 238 -25.66 -11.95 3.06
CA ARG A 238 -24.47 -12.71 3.47
C ARG A 238 -23.73 -12.06 4.64
N LYS A 239 -24.17 -10.87 5.10
CA LYS A 239 -23.53 -10.11 6.19
C LYS A 239 -22.03 -9.87 5.92
N LEU A 240 -21.66 -9.60 4.67
CA LEU A 240 -20.30 -9.25 4.26
C LEU A 240 -19.90 -7.88 4.83
N PRO A 241 -18.62 -7.56 4.89
CA PRO A 241 -18.13 -6.22 5.13
C PRO A 241 -18.80 -5.19 4.24
N VAL A 242 -19.08 -4.02 4.80
CA VAL A 242 -19.64 -2.89 4.06
C VAL A 242 -18.53 -1.90 3.72
N LEU A 243 -18.24 -1.71 2.44
CA LEU A 243 -17.34 -0.68 1.96
C LEU A 243 -18.03 0.68 2.11
N LYS A 244 -17.51 1.50 3.02
CA LYS A 244 -18.04 2.83 3.35
C LYS A 244 -17.49 3.90 2.41
N ASP A 245 -16.19 3.81 2.12
CA ASP A 245 -15.48 4.72 1.24
C ASP A 245 -14.28 4.02 0.60
N ILE A 246 -13.90 4.49 -0.59
CA ILE A 246 -12.69 4.08 -1.29
C ILE A 246 -12.18 5.21 -2.18
N GLN A 247 -10.88 5.45 -2.14
CA GLN A 247 -10.18 6.42 -2.98
C GLN A 247 -8.91 5.80 -3.54
N SER A 248 -8.49 6.24 -4.72
CA SER A 248 -7.14 5.99 -5.24
C SER A 248 -6.20 7.09 -4.79
N CYS A 249 -5.13 6.71 -4.12
CA CYS A 249 -4.04 7.60 -3.72
C CYS A 249 -2.98 7.58 -4.82
N PHE A 250 -2.85 8.66 -5.58
CA PHE A 250 -1.80 8.83 -6.58
C PHE A 250 -0.50 9.25 -5.88
N VAL A 251 0.55 8.46 -6.05
CA VAL A 251 1.85 8.70 -5.42
C VAL A 251 2.89 9.01 -6.49
N TYR A 252 3.66 10.06 -6.25
CA TYR A 252 4.79 10.45 -7.08
C TYR A 252 5.75 11.36 -6.33
N ASN A 253 6.89 11.62 -6.93
CA ASN A 253 7.92 12.49 -6.37
C ASN A 253 7.38 13.89 -6.08
N SER A 254 7.62 14.40 -4.88
CA SER A 254 7.10 15.70 -4.43
C SER A 254 7.91 16.91 -4.90
N ALA A 255 8.78 16.75 -5.89
CA ALA A 255 9.49 17.86 -6.52
C ALA A 255 8.51 18.87 -7.13
N LYS A 256 8.83 20.14 -7.04
CA LYS A 256 7.99 21.22 -7.58
C LYS A 256 8.06 21.21 -9.11
N LYS A 257 6.91 21.39 -9.75
CA LYS A 257 6.85 21.69 -11.17
C LYS A 257 7.43 23.10 -11.42
N VAL A 258 8.43 23.19 -12.27
CA VAL A 258 9.16 24.45 -12.56
C VAL A 258 8.92 24.95 -13.99
N SER A 259 8.12 24.27 -14.78
CA SER A 259 7.81 24.65 -16.17
C SER A 259 6.31 24.56 -16.46
N ALA A 260 5.85 25.35 -17.42
CA ALA A 260 4.52 25.30 -17.98
C ALA A 260 4.59 25.32 -19.50
N PHE A 261 3.62 24.70 -20.15
CA PHE A 261 3.45 24.72 -21.59
C PHE A 261 1.99 24.98 -21.92
N GLU A 262 1.76 25.94 -22.79
CA GLU A 262 0.46 26.24 -23.36
C GLU A 262 0.63 26.76 -24.78
N CYS A 263 -0.23 26.38 -25.71
CA CYS A 263 -0.27 26.89 -27.08
C CYS A 263 -1.72 26.95 -27.58
N SER A 264 -1.92 27.56 -28.75
CA SER A 264 -3.25 27.73 -29.38
C SER A 264 -3.88 26.39 -29.83
N ASN A 265 -3.09 25.32 -29.99
CA ASN A 265 -3.60 24.03 -30.44
C ASN A 265 -4.01 23.16 -29.24
N PRO A 266 -5.30 22.82 -29.06
CA PRO A 266 -5.79 22.05 -27.93
C PRO A 266 -5.25 20.61 -27.90
N ILE A 267 -4.87 20.04 -29.04
CA ILE A 267 -4.30 18.67 -29.12
C ILE A 267 -2.93 18.64 -28.44
N PHE A 268 -2.06 19.62 -28.72
CA PHE A 268 -0.75 19.67 -28.07
C PHE A 268 -0.86 19.94 -26.57
N ASN A 269 -1.79 20.79 -26.15
CA ASN A 269 -2.05 20.99 -24.74
C ASN A 269 -2.56 19.71 -24.05
N ALA A 270 -3.40 18.93 -24.71
CA ALA A 270 -3.87 17.63 -24.22
C ALA A 270 -2.72 16.60 -24.14
N ALA A 271 -1.90 16.52 -25.19
CA ALA A 271 -0.71 15.64 -25.21
C ALA A 271 0.26 16.00 -24.09
N HIS A 272 0.53 17.28 -23.87
CA HIS A 272 1.39 17.75 -22.77
C HIS A 272 0.86 17.29 -21.40
N ARG A 273 -0.44 17.45 -21.15
CA ARG A 273 -1.05 16.97 -19.90
C ARG A 273 -0.95 15.45 -19.71
N LEU A 274 -1.06 14.66 -20.78
CA LEU A 274 -0.87 13.20 -20.72
C LEU A 274 0.58 12.85 -20.41
N ILE A 275 1.54 13.53 -21.04
CA ILE A 275 2.97 13.35 -20.78
C ILE A 275 3.31 13.68 -19.32
N GLU A 276 2.81 14.81 -18.79
CA GLU A 276 3.01 15.15 -17.39
C GLU A 276 2.50 14.05 -16.43
N LYS A 277 1.33 13.47 -16.70
CA LYS A 277 0.79 12.39 -15.88
C LYS A 277 1.62 11.11 -15.99
N ALA A 278 2.09 10.78 -17.19
CA ALA A 278 2.97 9.65 -17.42
C ALA A 278 4.31 9.83 -16.68
N VAL A 279 4.92 11.00 -16.74
CA VAL A 279 6.14 11.34 -16.00
C VAL A 279 5.92 11.14 -14.50
N ARG A 280 4.85 11.73 -13.94
CA ARG A 280 4.53 11.59 -12.50
C ARG A 280 4.31 10.13 -12.09
N SER A 281 3.73 9.31 -12.95
CA SER A 281 3.51 7.88 -12.66
C SER A 281 4.80 7.05 -12.68
N ASN A 282 5.91 7.61 -13.16
CA ASN A 282 7.20 6.90 -13.32
C ASN A 282 8.35 7.54 -12.50
N MET A 283 8.06 8.53 -11.67
CA MET A 283 9.08 9.24 -10.88
C MET A 283 8.97 8.95 -9.39
#